data_bc9e01fa7e92838eba3dc4452c09a100
#
_entry.id   bc9e01fa7e92838eba3dc4452c09a100
#
_cell.length_a   1.000
_cell.length_b   1.000
_cell.length_c   1.000
_cell.angle_alpha   90.00
_cell.angle_beta   90.00
_cell.angle_gamma   90.00
#
_symmetry.space_group_name_H-M   'P 1'
#
loop_
_entity.id
_entity.type
_entity.pdbx_description
1 polymer ?
#
loop_
_entity_poly.entity_id
_entity_poly.type
_entity_poly.pdbx_seq_one_letter_code
_entity_poly.pdbx_strand_id
1 'polypeptide(L)'
;MLGAFSQRLAASSATAVTVAHQPPCVTERTRRAGWCARSNVSLSGMTQSLPAPDPGTVSRPKRLKELRPAEVARIVERDPRLIVPIGTCEQHGPHMPLGCDSFIVEHLADDLSAEFGVLRAPTLEYGVNVDTERGFAGNASLRRKTLHRTLNDLIDSWEATGVREFILLTAHEHDPHLEALSTVVTSGARVRVIDLFEVDFSDLLEGQTEPMHGDEVDTSLMLFLAPELVSLDLAEDYMMSRDEVRRYRRGWLRVPKGSPGSIGRPRLASAAKGELIYERIRSRIRERVFVAPPPDDES
;
A
#
# COMPACT_ATOMS: atom_id res chain seq x y z
N MET A 1 -19.87 -39.39 50.98
CA MET A 1 -20.41 -40.35 49.99
C MET A 1 -19.90 -39.91 48.64
N LEU A 2 -19.02 -40.71 48.07
CA LEU A 2 -18.35 -40.54 46.80
C LEU A 2 -19.31 -40.93 45.65
N GLY A 3 -19.37 -40.13 44.60
CA GLY A 3 -20.03 -40.47 43.34
C GLY A 3 -19.14 -40.05 42.19
N ALA A 4 -18.37 -41.01 41.67
CA ALA A 4 -17.51 -40.83 40.49
C ALA A 4 -18.35 -40.94 39.23
N PHE A 5 -18.25 -39.93 38.32
CA PHE A 5 -18.73 -40.01 36.95
C PHE A 5 -17.54 -40.18 36.00
N SER A 6 -17.44 -41.40 35.46
CA SER A 6 -16.53 -41.80 34.42
C SER A 6 -17.07 -41.30 33.05
N GLN A 7 -16.35 -40.42 32.34
CA GLN A 7 -16.63 -40.14 30.94
C GLN A 7 -15.65 -40.91 30.04
N ARG A 8 -16.21 -41.73 29.18
CA ARG A 8 -15.52 -42.47 28.11
C ARG A 8 -15.15 -41.52 27.00
N LEU A 9 -13.87 -41.42 26.69
CA LEU A 9 -13.33 -40.82 25.46
C LEU A 9 -13.54 -41.81 24.33
N ALA A 10 -14.32 -41.39 23.31
CA ALA A 10 -14.43 -42.06 22.01
C ALA A 10 -13.24 -41.64 21.17
N ALA A 11 -12.43 -42.61 20.78
CA ALA A 11 -11.34 -42.42 19.83
C ALA A 11 -11.92 -42.29 18.40
N SER A 12 -11.73 -41.13 17.76
CA SER A 12 -11.98 -40.91 16.33
C SER A 12 -10.70 -41.28 15.58
N SER A 13 -10.81 -42.31 14.71
CA SER A 13 -9.76 -42.78 13.81
C SER A 13 -9.51 -41.74 12.71
N ALA A 14 -8.36 -41.08 12.70
CA ALA A 14 -7.90 -40.27 11.58
C ALA A 14 -7.39 -41.17 10.46
N THR A 15 -8.06 -41.17 9.34
CA THR A 15 -7.61 -41.84 8.11
C THR A 15 -6.51 -40.98 7.47
N ALA A 16 -5.28 -41.47 7.46
CA ALA A 16 -4.17 -40.86 6.77
C ALA A 16 -4.34 -41.03 5.26
N VAL A 17 -4.46 -39.92 4.53
CA VAL A 17 -4.39 -39.89 3.06
C VAL A 17 -2.92 -39.83 2.66
N THR A 18 -2.42 -40.95 2.14
CA THR A 18 -1.06 -41.03 1.57
C THR A 18 -1.08 -40.44 0.16
N VAL A 19 -0.47 -39.26 -0.02
CA VAL A 19 -0.22 -38.67 -1.33
C VAL A 19 1.02 -39.31 -1.92
N ALA A 20 0.85 -40.10 -2.98
CA ALA A 20 1.94 -40.69 -3.73
C ALA A 20 2.68 -39.60 -4.53
N HIS A 21 3.98 -39.44 -4.27
CA HIS A 21 4.89 -38.63 -5.06
C HIS A 21 5.16 -39.36 -6.39
N GLN A 22 4.79 -38.80 -7.52
CA GLN A 22 5.29 -39.19 -8.83
C GLN A 22 6.53 -38.32 -9.17
N PRO A 23 7.62 -38.91 -9.68
CA PRO A 23 8.79 -38.18 -10.12
C PRO A 23 8.53 -37.49 -11.48
N PRO A 24 9.22 -36.37 -11.79
CA PRO A 24 9.02 -35.63 -13.02
C PRO A 24 9.56 -36.42 -14.22
N CYS A 25 8.73 -36.56 -15.25
CA CYS A 25 9.09 -37.10 -16.53
C CYS A 25 9.97 -36.10 -17.30
N VAL A 26 11.27 -36.43 -17.45
CA VAL A 26 12.19 -35.69 -18.32
C VAL A 26 11.98 -36.23 -19.74
N THR A 27 11.43 -35.37 -20.61
CA THR A 27 11.53 -35.62 -22.06
C THR A 27 12.24 -34.44 -22.73
N GLU A 28 13.48 -34.70 -23.09
CA GLU A 28 14.24 -33.95 -24.09
C GLU A 28 13.49 -33.95 -25.44
N ARG A 29 13.18 -32.76 -25.96
CA ARG A 29 13.00 -32.62 -27.42
C ARG A 29 13.59 -31.29 -27.89
N THR A 30 14.72 -31.44 -28.54
CA THR A 30 15.34 -30.48 -29.45
C THR A 30 14.45 -30.26 -30.69
N ARG A 31 14.43 -29.01 -31.16
CA ARG A 31 14.55 -28.48 -32.54
C ARG A 31 13.66 -27.28 -32.82
N ARG A 32 14.37 -26.19 -33.04
CA ARG A 32 14.37 -25.28 -34.19
C ARG A 32 13.03 -24.80 -34.73
N ALA A 33 12.77 -23.52 -34.58
CA ALA A 33 12.34 -22.70 -35.71
C ALA A 33 12.77 -21.25 -35.42
N GLY A 34 13.62 -20.73 -36.29
CA GLY A 34 14.08 -19.34 -36.25
C GLY A 34 13.01 -18.40 -36.73
N TRP A 35 12.99 -17.26 -36.08
CA TRP A 35 12.40 -16.06 -36.65
C TRP A 35 13.50 -14.99 -36.75
N CYS A 36 13.99 -14.82 -37.96
CA CYS A 36 14.84 -13.72 -38.37
C CYS A 36 13.94 -12.74 -39.13
N ALA A 37 13.70 -11.60 -38.55
CA ALA A 37 13.31 -10.42 -39.34
C ALA A 37 13.88 -9.18 -38.64
N ARG A 38 15.05 -8.75 -39.15
CA ARG A 38 15.59 -7.44 -38.86
C ARG A 38 14.84 -6.45 -39.75
N SER A 39 14.14 -5.50 -39.17
CA SER A 39 13.78 -4.28 -39.83
C SER A 39 14.38 -3.11 -39.04
N ASN A 40 15.44 -2.53 -39.62
CA ASN A 40 15.99 -1.26 -39.21
C ASN A 40 14.93 -0.18 -39.44
N VAL A 41 14.37 0.36 -38.35
CA VAL A 41 13.64 1.62 -38.42
C VAL A 41 14.50 2.67 -37.74
N SER A 42 14.93 3.64 -38.54
CA SER A 42 15.67 4.82 -38.11
C SER A 42 14.82 5.64 -37.14
N LEU A 43 15.26 5.80 -35.91
CA LEU A 43 14.70 6.72 -34.92
C LEU A 43 15.34 8.10 -35.13
N SER A 44 14.72 8.91 -35.99
CA SER A 44 15.00 10.34 -36.02
C SER A 44 13.70 11.11 -35.79
N GLY A 45 13.65 11.83 -34.68
CA GLY A 45 12.85 13.02 -34.47
C GLY A 45 11.46 12.83 -33.88
N MET A 46 11.29 13.43 -32.78
CA MET A 46 10.16 14.20 -32.26
C MET A 46 9.86 13.86 -30.80
N THR A 47 10.55 14.54 -29.90
CA THR A 47 10.02 14.84 -28.57
C THR A 47 8.79 15.74 -28.73
N GLN A 48 7.63 15.14 -28.87
CA GLN A 48 6.37 15.85 -28.66
C GLN A 48 6.07 15.84 -27.17
N SER A 49 6.12 17.01 -26.55
CA SER A 49 5.51 17.26 -25.27
C SER A 49 4.05 16.84 -25.32
N LEU A 50 3.65 15.91 -24.44
CA LEU A 50 2.26 15.49 -24.33
C LEU A 50 1.38 16.71 -24.03
N PRO A 51 0.25 16.87 -24.73
CA PRO A 51 -0.72 17.91 -24.40
C PRO A 51 -1.25 17.66 -22.98
N ALA A 52 -1.36 18.75 -22.19
CA ALA A 52 -2.05 18.71 -20.92
C ALA A 52 -3.46 18.14 -21.11
N PRO A 53 -3.97 17.31 -20.17
CA PRO A 53 -5.33 16.78 -20.27
C PRO A 53 -6.34 17.92 -20.31
N ASP A 54 -7.36 17.74 -21.16
CA ASP A 54 -8.48 18.68 -21.30
C ASP A 54 -9.21 18.79 -19.96
N PRO A 55 -9.36 19.98 -19.36
CA PRO A 55 -9.95 20.16 -18.03
C PRO A 55 -11.44 19.81 -17.90
N GLY A 56 -12.07 19.31 -18.98
CA GLY A 56 -13.51 19.00 -19.02
C GLY A 56 -13.90 17.53 -18.93
N THR A 57 -12.95 16.58 -18.96
CA THR A 57 -13.26 15.14 -18.89
C THR A 57 -12.65 14.55 -17.62
N VAL A 58 -13.48 14.24 -16.63
CA VAL A 58 -13.04 13.43 -15.46
C VAL A 58 -12.60 12.07 -16.00
N SER A 59 -11.30 11.90 -16.18
CA SER A 59 -10.72 10.64 -16.63
C SER A 59 -10.91 9.60 -15.54
N ARG A 60 -11.35 8.38 -15.88
CA ARG A 60 -11.44 7.28 -14.92
C ARG A 60 -10.05 6.71 -14.63
N PRO A 61 -9.79 6.26 -13.36
CA PRO A 61 -8.54 5.60 -13.02
C PRO A 61 -8.32 4.35 -13.86
N LYS A 62 -7.07 4.08 -14.23
CA LYS A 62 -6.67 2.92 -15.05
C LYS A 62 -6.33 1.72 -14.14
N ARG A 63 -7.35 1.19 -13.47
CA ARG A 63 -7.22 0.06 -12.54
C ARG A 63 -6.96 -1.24 -13.30
N LEU A 64 -5.82 -1.91 -13.04
CA LEU A 64 -5.45 -3.16 -13.71
C LEU A 64 -6.56 -4.22 -13.66
N LYS A 65 -7.25 -4.34 -12.52
CA LYS A 65 -8.34 -5.33 -12.32
C LYS A 65 -9.57 -5.10 -13.22
N GLU A 66 -9.68 -3.94 -13.86
CA GLU A 66 -10.82 -3.55 -14.70
C GLU A 66 -10.45 -3.54 -16.21
N LEU A 67 -9.16 -3.74 -16.53
CA LEU A 67 -8.65 -3.66 -17.88
C LEU A 67 -8.33 -5.03 -18.48
N ARG A 68 -8.47 -5.13 -19.80
CA ARG A 68 -8.05 -6.30 -20.57
C ARG A 68 -6.55 -6.22 -20.90
N PRO A 69 -5.85 -7.35 -21.11
CA PRO A 69 -4.40 -7.36 -21.41
C PRO A 69 -3.98 -6.43 -22.55
N ALA A 70 -4.76 -6.35 -23.63
CA ALA A 70 -4.47 -5.46 -24.75
C ALA A 70 -4.61 -3.96 -24.42
N GLU A 71 -5.44 -3.60 -23.46
CA GLU A 71 -5.57 -2.22 -22.98
C GLU A 71 -4.38 -1.87 -22.07
N VAL A 72 -4.00 -2.79 -21.20
CA VAL A 72 -2.81 -2.65 -20.35
C VAL A 72 -1.57 -2.45 -21.21
N ALA A 73 -1.33 -3.31 -22.23
CA ALA A 73 -0.18 -3.22 -23.11
C ALA A 73 -0.07 -1.83 -23.78
N ARG A 74 -1.19 -1.29 -24.28
CA ARG A 74 -1.22 0.05 -24.89
C ARG A 74 -0.92 1.18 -23.91
N ILE A 75 -1.34 1.03 -22.64
CA ILE A 75 -1.04 2.04 -21.63
C ILE A 75 0.44 1.97 -21.26
N VAL A 76 0.98 0.77 -21.00
CA VAL A 76 2.41 0.57 -20.68
C VAL A 76 3.33 1.06 -21.80
N GLU A 77 2.95 0.85 -23.08
CA GLU A 77 3.71 1.36 -24.23
C GLU A 77 3.80 2.89 -24.22
N ARG A 78 2.74 3.57 -23.82
CA ARG A 78 2.67 5.04 -23.74
C ARG A 78 3.33 5.57 -22.46
N ASP A 79 3.08 4.94 -21.33
CA ASP A 79 3.57 5.32 -20.00
C ASP A 79 3.87 4.05 -19.20
N PRO A 80 5.15 3.69 -19.02
CA PRO A 80 5.54 2.45 -18.39
C PRO A 80 5.54 2.50 -16.85
N ARG A 81 4.87 3.49 -16.26
CA ARG A 81 4.73 3.63 -14.81
C ARG A 81 3.54 2.82 -14.29
N LEU A 82 3.68 2.29 -13.07
CA LEU A 82 2.63 1.61 -12.34
C LEU A 82 2.56 2.13 -10.91
N ILE A 83 1.40 2.66 -10.52
CA ILE A 83 1.12 3.00 -9.13
C ILE A 83 0.68 1.73 -8.40
N VAL A 84 1.33 1.44 -7.27
CA VAL A 84 1.04 0.28 -6.41
C VAL A 84 0.65 0.78 -5.02
N PRO A 85 -0.65 0.89 -4.71
CA PRO A 85 -1.11 1.25 -3.37
C PRO A 85 -0.92 0.09 -2.41
N ILE A 86 -0.33 0.37 -1.23
CA ILE A 86 -0.04 -0.61 -0.18
C ILE A 86 -0.52 -0.04 1.14
N GLY A 87 -1.58 -0.62 1.65
CA GLY A 87 -2.18 -0.30 2.94
C GLY A 87 -1.92 -1.37 3.99
N THR A 88 -2.77 -1.37 5.01
CA THR A 88 -2.76 -2.34 6.11
C THR A 88 -4.18 -2.78 6.45
N CYS A 89 -4.28 -3.85 7.24
CA CYS A 89 -5.48 -4.21 7.98
C CYS A 89 -5.14 -4.03 9.47
N GLU A 90 -5.28 -2.80 9.96
CA GLU A 90 -4.78 -2.35 11.26
C GLU A 90 -5.82 -1.52 12.00
N GLN A 91 -5.85 -1.66 13.33
CA GLN A 91 -6.68 -0.81 14.18
C GLN A 91 -6.19 0.65 14.16
N HIS A 92 -7.10 1.62 14.20
CA HIS A 92 -6.82 3.05 14.30
C HIS A 92 -7.69 3.70 15.39
N GLY A 93 -7.90 2.98 16.49
CA GLY A 93 -8.80 3.37 17.56
C GLY A 93 -10.24 2.90 17.34
N PRO A 94 -11.14 3.13 18.33
CA PRO A 94 -12.52 2.63 18.29
C PRO A 94 -13.41 3.37 17.28
N HIS A 95 -12.96 4.49 16.76
CA HIS A 95 -13.73 5.39 15.90
C HIS A 95 -13.48 5.17 14.41
N MET A 96 -12.49 4.35 14.03
CA MET A 96 -12.10 4.15 12.64
C MET A 96 -12.12 2.70 12.19
N PRO A 97 -12.28 2.44 10.87
CA PRO A 97 -12.22 1.10 10.31
C PRO A 97 -10.79 0.58 10.28
N LEU A 98 -10.64 -0.76 10.22
CA LEU A 98 -9.32 -1.43 10.12
C LEU A 98 -8.57 -1.13 8.81
N GLY A 99 -9.26 -0.68 7.79
CA GLY A 99 -8.68 -0.39 6.47
C GLY A 99 -8.28 1.06 6.26
N CYS A 100 -8.06 1.85 7.31
CA CYS A 100 -7.75 3.28 7.22
C CYS A 100 -6.67 3.56 6.16
N ASP A 101 -5.48 2.98 6.31
CA ASP A 101 -4.37 3.17 5.37
C ASP A 101 -4.72 2.73 3.95
N SER A 102 -5.46 1.62 3.82
CA SER A 102 -5.89 1.09 2.53
C SER A 102 -6.85 2.06 1.81
N PHE A 103 -7.81 2.65 2.53
CA PHE A 103 -8.72 3.66 1.97
C PHE A 103 -7.96 4.90 1.48
N ILE A 104 -7.04 5.41 2.30
CA ILE A 104 -6.27 6.62 1.97
C ILE A 104 -5.42 6.39 0.71
N VAL A 105 -4.62 5.33 0.65
CA VAL A 105 -3.76 5.06 -0.50
C VAL A 105 -4.55 4.69 -1.75
N GLU A 106 -5.70 4.04 -1.60
CA GLU A 106 -6.57 3.67 -2.72
C GLU A 106 -7.16 4.89 -3.42
N HIS A 107 -7.73 5.83 -2.65
CA HIS A 107 -8.28 7.06 -3.19
C HIS A 107 -7.19 7.87 -3.91
N LEU A 108 -6.03 8.04 -3.27
CA LEU A 108 -4.93 8.79 -3.87
C LEU A 108 -4.40 8.13 -5.14
N ALA A 109 -4.25 6.81 -5.15
CA ALA A 109 -3.81 6.06 -6.33
C ALA A 109 -4.82 6.19 -7.49
N ASP A 110 -6.12 6.20 -7.19
CA ASP A 110 -7.17 6.41 -8.18
C ASP A 110 -7.14 7.83 -8.75
N ASP A 111 -7.00 8.85 -7.91
CA ASP A 111 -6.93 10.26 -8.37
C ASP A 111 -5.69 10.50 -9.24
N LEU A 112 -4.52 10.05 -8.81
CA LEU A 112 -3.29 10.16 -9.59
C LEU A 112 -3.38 9.38 -10.91
N SER A 113 -3.95 8.18 -10.89
CA SER A 113 -4.19 7.37 -12.09
C SER A 113 -5.15 8.05 -13.06
N ALA A 114 -6.21 8.66 -12.56
CA ALA A 114 -7.19 9.40 -13.36
C ALA A 114 -6.56 10.66 -13.98
N GLU A 115 -5.79 11.43 -13.21
CA GLU A 115 -5.16 12.67 -13.64
C GLU A 115 -4.09 12.43 -14.70
N PHE A 116 -3.19 11.45 -14.49
CA PHE A 116 -2.04 11.21 -15.38
C PHE A 116 -2.26 10.09 -16.40
N GLY A 117 -3.35 9.34 -16.32
CA GLY A 117 -3.63 8.20 -17.19
C GLY A 117 -2.68 7.02 -17.00
N VAL A 118 -2.00 6.95 -15.87
CA VAL A 118 -1.04 5.91 -15.47
C VAL A 118 -1.77 4.71 -14.91
N LEU A 119 -1.23 3.49 -15.11
CA LEU A 119 -1.79 2.27 -14.54
C LEU A 119 -1.72 2.29 -13.01
N ARG A 120 -2.75 1.68 -12.40
CA ARG A 120 -2.86 1.47 -10.95
C ARG A 120 -3.11 -0.02 -10.67
N ALA A 121 -2.22 -0.63 -9.86
CA ALA A 121 -2.34 -2.02 -9.42
C ALA A 121 -3.51 -2.20 -8.44
N PRO A 122 -4.04 -3.42 -8.24
CA PRO A 122 -4.91 -3.70 -7.10
C PRO A 122 -4.24 -3.31 -5.80
N THR A 123 -5.00 -2.77 -4.85
CA THR A 123 -4.48 -2.41 -3.53
C THR A 123 -4.01 -3.65 -2.78
N LEU A 124 -2.81 -3.61 -2.22
CA LEU A 124 -2.31 -4.62 -1.30
C LEU A 124 -2.71 -4.20 0.12
N GLU A 125 -3.77 -4.83 0.65
CA GLU A 125 -4.43 -4.42 1.89
C GLU A 125 -3.79 -5.00 3.17
N TYR A 126 -2.69 -5.75 3.04
CA TYR A 126 -2.00 -6.37 4.18
C TYR A 126 -0.55 -5.92 4.24
N GLY A 127 -0.25 -5.07 5.22
CA GLY A 127 1.08 -4.57 5.52
C GLY A 127 1.78 -5.30 6.66
N VAL A 128 2.77 -4.64 7.24
CA VAL A 128 3.47 -5.10 8.45
C VAL A 128 3.14 -4.15 9.58
N ASN A 129 2.20 -4.54 10.43
CA ASN A 129 1.74 -3.75 11.56
C ASN A 129 2.67 -3.91 12.77
N VAL A 130 2.59 -3.00 13.72
CA VAL A 130 3.34 -3.07 14.98
C VAL A 130 2.91 -4.29 15.79
N ASP A 131 3.88 -5.08 16.27
CA ASP A 131 3.59 -6.32 17.01
C ASP A 131 2.73 -6.12 18.28
N THR A 132 2.78 -4.92 18.87
CA THR A 132 2.00 -4.57 20.06
C THR A 132 0.50 -4.49 19.81
N GLU A 133 0.08 -4.38 18.55
CA GLU A 133 -1.32 -4.25 18.14
C GLU A 133 -2.02 -5.57 17.83
N ARG A 134 -1.30 -6.68 17.92
CA ARG A 134 -1.86 -8.02 17.66
C ARG A 134 -3.04 -8.41 18.54
N GLY A 135 -3.28 -7.69 19.64
CA GLY A 135 -4.39 -7.94 20.56
C GLY A 135 -5.73 -7.36 20.12
N PHE A 136 -5.73 -6.46 19.14
CA PHE A 136 -6.96 -5.86 18.64
C PHE A 136 -7.68 -6.78 17.66
N ALA A 137 -9.00 -6.90 17.83
CA ALA A 137 -9.82 -7.76 17.00
C ALA A 137 -9.78 -7.32 15.52
N GLY A 138 -9.56 -8.25 14.62
CA GLY A 138 -9.54 -8.01 13.18
C GLY A 138 -8.17 -7.57 12.63
N ASN A 139 -7.23 -7.15 13.44
CA ASN A 139 -5.87 -6.86 12.96
C ASN A 139 -5.25 -8.05 12.24
N ALA A 140 -4.68 -7.80 11.08
CA ALA A 140 -4.00 -8.83 10.29
C ALA A 140 -2.71 -8.25 9.71
N SER A 141 -1.58 -8.82 10.10
CA SER A 141 -0.25 -8.38 9.72
C SER A 141 0.55 -9.45 9.01
N LEU A 142 1.22 -9.08 7.95
CA LEU A 142 2.26 -9.89 7.34
C LEU A 142 3.57 -9.78 8.15
N ARG A 143 4.46 -10.76 7.97
CA ARG A 143 5.85 -10.58 8.36
C ARG A 143 6.57 -9.75 7.32
N ARG A 144 7.53 -8.91 7.70
CA ARG A 144 8.36 -8.12 6.80
C ARG A 144 8.88 -8.91 5.58
N LYS A 145 9.45 -10.10 5.82
CA LYS A 145 9.94 -10.97 4.74
C LYS A 145 8.83 -11.49 3.81
N THR A 146 7.61 -11.63 4.31
CA THR A 146 6.47 -12.07 3.50
C THR A 146 6.03 -10.94 2.57
N LEU A 147 5.84 -9.73 3.12
CA LEU A 147 5.51 -8.55 2.32
C LEU A 147 6.58 -8.30 1.25
N HIS A 148 7.86 -8.28 1.63
CA HIS A 148 8.97 -8.10 0.70
C HIS A 148 8.96 -9.13 -0.44
N ARG A 149 8.76 -10.43 -0.16
CA ARG A 149 8.68 -11.48 -1.19
C ARG A 149 7.46 -11.28 -2.10
N THR A 150 6.29 -10.99 -1.53
CA THR A 150 5.08 -10.73 -2.30
C THR A 150 5.29 -9.58 -3.28
N LEU A 151 5.90 -8.47 -2.81
CA LEU A 151 6.21 -7.34 -3.68
C LEU A 151 7.19 -7.70 -4.78
N ASN A 152 8.26 -8.44 -4.48
CA ASN A 152 9.21 -8.86 -5.51
C ASN A 152 8.56 -9.76 -6.57
N ASP A 153 7.73 -10.72 -6.19
CA ASP A 153 7.03 -11.61 -7.14
C ASP A 153 6.08 -10.82 -8.05
N LEU A 154 5.37 -9.83 -7.51
CA LEU A 154 4.47 -8.96 -8.28
C LEU A 154 5.25 -8.03 -9.21
N ILE A 155 6.30 -7.38 -8.71
CA ILE A 155 7.15 -6.46 -9.47
C ILE A 155 7.82 -7.18 -10.62
N ASP A 156 8.43 -8.36 -10.39
CA ASP A 156 9.05 -9.19 -11.44
C ASP A 156 8.05 -9.51 -12.56
N SER A 157 6.83 -9.90 -12.19
CA SER A 157 5.76 -10.20 -13.13
C SER A 157 5.34 -8.99 -13.97
N TRP A 158 5.23 -7.81 -13.38
CA TRP A 158 4.87 -6.59 -14.11
C TRP A 158 6.04 -6.03 -14.93
N GLU A 159 7.27 -6.14 -14.43
CA GLU A 159 8.47 -5.75 -15.16
C GLU A 159 8.65 -6.59 -16.44
N ALA A 160 8.36 -7.90 -16.37
CA ALA A 160 8.36 -8.79 -17.53
C ALA A 160 7.35 -8.38 -18.62
N THR A 161 6.30 -7.63 -18.26
CA THR A 161 5.26 -7.14 -19.19
C THR A 161 5.47 -5.68 -19.65
N GLY A 162 6.59 -5.07 -19.28
CA GLY A 162 7.00 -3.78 -19.82
C GLY A 162 6.90 -2.60 -18.85
N VAL A 163 6.46 -2.79 -17.61
CA VAL A 163 6.55 -1.75 -16.58
C VAL A 163 8.03 -1.42 -16.30
N ARG A 164 8.37 -0.13 -16.20
CA ARG A 164 9.75 0.33 -15.97
C ARG A 164 9.90 1.26 -14.78
N GLU A 165 8.80 1.70 -14.19
CA GLU A 165 8.82 2.47 -12.95
C GLU A 165 7.65 2.08 -12.06
N PHE A 166 7.94 1.76 -10.80
CA PHE A 166 6.97 1.43 -9.77
C PHE A 166 6.88 2.56 -8.75
N ILE A 167 5.67 3.04 -8.50
CA ILE A 167 5.37 4.06 -7.50
C ILE A 167 4.60 3.38 -6.37
N LEU A 168 5.31 2.98 -5.30
CA LEU A 168 4.74 2.31 -4.14
C LEU A 168 4.24 3.37 -3.17
N LEU A 169 2.91 3.47 -3.01
CA LEU A 169 2.28 4.42 -2.09
C LEU A 169 1.90 3.73 -0.79
N THR A 170 2.24 4.32 0.35
CA THR A 170 1.82 3.83 1.66
C THR A 170 1.46 4.96 2.61
N ALA A 171 0.43 4.76 3.44
CA ALA A 171 0.03 5.64 4.53
C ALA A 171 0.40 5.05 5.91
N HIS A 172 1.36 4.11 5.95
CA HIS A 172 1.71 3.36 7.16
C HIS A 172 3.17 3.52 7.53
N GLU A 173 3.44 4.36 8.54
CA GLU A 173 4.78 4.68 9.05
C GLU A 173 5.26 3.62 10.07
N HIS A 174 5.61 2.43 9.62
CA HIS A 174 6.24 1.42 10.46
C HIS A 174 7.56 0.95 9.84
N ASP A 175 8.70 1.10 10.55
CA ASP A 175 10.02 0.79 10.00
C ASP A 175 10.11 -0.56 9.25
N PRO A 176 9.63 -1.71 9.79
CA PRO A 176 9.65 -2.97 9.06
C PRO A 176 8.78 -3.00 7.82
N HIS A 177 7.70 -2.21 7.76
CA HIS A 177 6.86 -2.07 6.58
C HIS A 177 7.61 -1.28 5.50
N LEU A 178 8.12 -0.10 5.83
CA LEU A 178 8.89 0.74 4.92
C LEU A 178 10.17 0.04 4.42
N GLU A 179 10.84 -0.72 5.30
CA GLU A 179 12.00 -1.54 4.91
C GLU A 179 11.61 -2.61 3.87
N ALA A 180 10.44 -3.24 4.01
CA ALA A 180 9.98 -4.23 3.03
C ALA A 180 9.75 -3.60 1.65
N LEU A 181 9.28 -2.34 1.60
CA LEU A 181 9.02 -1.61 0.36
C LEU A 181 10.32 -1.10 -0.26
N SER A 182 11.20 -0.51 0.55
CA SER A 182 12.43 0.14 0.08
C SER A 182 13.54 -0.83 -0.34
N THR A 183 13.42 -2.12 0.01
CA THR A 183 14.42 -3.14 -0.32
C THR A 183 13.98 -4.10 -1.45
N VAL A 184 12.90 -3.78 -2.16
CA VAL A 184 12.48 -4.57 -3.34
C VAL A 184 13.54 -4.56 -4.42
N VAL A 185 13.61 -5.63 -5.19
CA VAL A 185 14.61 -5.83 -6.24
C VAL A 185 13.93 -5.84 -7.61
N THR A 186 14.53 -5.19 -8.59
CA THR A 186 14.08 -5.16 -9.98
C THR A 186 15.18 -5.63 -10.91
N SER A 187 14.85 -5.98 -12.15
CA SER A 187 15.81 -6.31 -13.19
C SER A 187 16.31 -5.09 -13.96
N GLY A 188 15.78 -3.90 -13.67
CA GLY A 188 16.15 -2.63 -14.31
C GLY A 188 15.09 -1.55 -14.18
N ALA A 189 13.92 -1.87 -13.63
CA ALA A 189 12.89 -0.88 -13.38
C ALA A 189 13.25 0.01 -12.17
N ARG A 190 12.80 1.25 -12.22
CA ARG A 190 12.93 2.19 -11.11
C ARG A 190 11.85 1.92 -10.06
N VAL A 191 12.20 2.05 -8.78
CA VAL A 191 11.25 1.98 -7.67
C VAL A 191 11.30 3.30 -6.89
N ARG A 192 10.11 3.87 -6.66
CA ARG A 192 9.92 5.00 -5.75
C ARG A 192 8.99 4.54 -4.62
N VAL A 193 9.45 4.59 -3.40
CA VAL A 193 8.61 4.40 -2.21
C VAL A 193 8.18 5.78 -1.73
N ILE A 194 6.88 5.98 -1.58
CA ILE A 194 6.27 7.23 -1.16
C ILE A 194 5.49 6.95 0.12
N ASP A 195 6.02 7.41 1.23
CA ASP A 195 5.28 7.55 2.48
C ASP A 195 4.46 8.84 2.39
N LEU A 196 3.15 8.73 2.52
CA LEU A 196 2.24 9.87 2.38
C LEU A 196 2.42 10.90 3.50
N PHE A 197 2.97 10.49 4.64
CA PHE A 197 3.16 11.35 5.80
C PHE A 197 4.54 12.03 5.85
N GLU A 198 5.42 11.79 4.88
CA GLU A 198 6.64 12.60 4.68
C GLU A 198 6.33 14.03 4.18
N VAL A 199 5.35 14.69 4.77
CA VAL A 199 4.91 16.05 4.48
C VAL A 199 4.69 16.80 5.78
N ASP A 200 5.05 18.07 5.83
CA ASP A 200 4.80 18.90 7.00
C ASP A 200 3.32 19.35 7.05
N PHE A 201 2.65 18.96 8.13
CA PHE A 201 1.26 19.34 8.43
C PHE A 201 1.14 20.24 9.66
N SER A 202 2.25 20.69 10.27
CA SER A 202 2.28 21.36 11.56
C SER A 202 1.40 22.62 11.63
N ASP A 203 1.19 23.30 10.50
CA ASP A 203 0.31 24.47 10.36
C ASP A 203 -1.18 24.13 10.27
N LEU A 204 -1.54 22.87 10.03
CA LEU A 204 -2.91 22.38 9.95
C LEU A 204 -3.37 21.71 11.24
N LEU A 205 -2.43 21.25 12.08
CA LEU A 205 -2.71 20.49 13.28
C LEU A 205 -2.90 21.40 14.50
N GLU A 206 -3.88 21.08 15.33
CA GLU A 206 -4.22 21.86 16.52
C GLU A 206 -3.69 21.24 17.81
N GLY A 207 -3.60 19.92 17.86
CA GLY A 207 -3.27 19.17 19.08
C GLY A 207 -1.93 18.48 19.10
N GLN A 208 -1.24 18.45 17.98
CA GLN A 208 0.03 17.76 17.77
C GLN A 208 0.83 18.48 16.68
N THR A 209 2.10 18.15 16.50
CA THR A 209 2.98 18.80 15.51
C THR A 209 3.39 17.88 14.37
N GLU A 210 3.12 16.58 14.50
CA GLU A 210 3.48 15.54 13.54
C GLU A 210 2.40 14.46 13.52
N PRO A 211 2.21 13.71 12.42
CA PRO A 211 1.32 12.56 12.37
C PRO A 211 1.69 11.50 13.41
N MET A 212 0.67 10.84 13.94
CA MET A 212 0.79 9.73 14.88
C MET A 212 -0.02 8.53 14.35
N HIS A 213 -0.77 7.85 15.18
CA HIS A 213 -1.52 6.66 14.79
C HIS A 213 -3.01 6.79 15.16
N GLY A 214 -3.90 6.72 14.18
CA GLY A 214 -5.34 6.90 14.40
C GLY A 214 -5.67 8.27 15.01
N ASP A 215 -4.96 9.27 14.62
CA ASP A 215 -4.87 10.60 15.21
C ASP A 215 -5.73 11.67 14.50
N GLU A 216 -5.36 12.92 14.68
CA GLU A 216 -5.99 14.07 14.02
C GLU A 216 -5.83 14.04 12.50
N VAL A 217 -4.70 13.51 11.97
CA VAL A 217 -4.41 13.41 10.53
C VAL A 217 -5.23 12.29 9.91
N ASP A 218 -5.06 11.07 10.39
CA ASP A 218 -5.76 9.88 9.87
C ASP A 218 -7.27 10.06 9.93
N THR A 219 -7.77 10.53 11.08
CA THR A 219 -9.20 10.74 11.28
C THR A 219 -9.74 11.83 10.36
N SER A 220 -8.99 12.93 10.14
CA SER A 220 -9.41 13.98 9.22
C SER A 220 -9.45 13.49 7.77
N LEU A 221 -8.44 12.74 7.33
CA LEU A 221 -8.42 12.14 6.01
C LEU A 221 -9.61 11.20 5.81
N MET A 222 -9.90 10.32 6.78
CA MET A 222 -11.04 9.42 6.70
C MET A 222 -12.39 10.15 6.73
N LEU A 223 -12.53 11.23 7.51
CA LEU A 223 -13.73 12.07 7.49
C LEU A 223 -13.95 12.76 6.13
N PHE A 224 -12.89 13.04 5.39
CA PHE A 224 -12.97 13.60 4.04
C PHE A 224 -13.28 12.52 2.99
N LEU A 225 -12.61 11.36 3.06
CA LEU A 225 -12.66 10.33 2.02
C LEU A 225 -13.81 9.32 2.18
N ALA A 226 -14.13 8.96 3.43
CA ALA A 226 -15.15 7.94 3.76
C ALA A 226 -15.82 8.25 5.11
N PRO A 227 -16.52 9.38 5.23
CA PRO A 227 -17.10 9.85 6.51
C PRO A 227 -18.08 8.84 7.12
N GLU A 228 -18.74 8.04 6.30
CA GLU A 228 -19.71 7.01 6.74
C GLU A 228 -19.06 5.86 7.51
N LEU A 229 -17.73 5.71 7.43
CA LEU A 229 -16.96 4.69 8.14
C LEU A 229 -16.35 5.21 9.46
N VAL A 230 -16.50 6.50 9.76
CA VAL A 230 -15.93 7.13 10.96
C VAL A 230 -17.01 7.37 12.00
N SER A 231 -16.81 6.88 13.22
CA SER A 231 -17.68 7.13 14.38
C SER A 231 -16.99 8.10 15.34
N LEU A 232 -16.95 9.39 14.98
CA LEU A 232 -16.17 10.41 15.71
C LEU A 232 -16.59 10.57 17.19
N ASP A 233 -17.81 10.21 17.55
CA ASP A 233 -18.30 10.16 18.93
C ASP A 233 -17.59 9.11 19.79
N LEU A 234 -16.99 8.10 19.17
CA LEU A 234 -16.16 7.08 19.82
C LEU A 234 -14.68 7.48 19.92
N ALA A 235 -14.27 8.59 19.30
CA ALA A 235 -12.88 9.02 19.32
C ALA A 235 -12.43 9.41 20.75
N GLU A 236 -11.25 8.96 21.12
CA GLU A 236 -10.62 9.25 22.41
C GLU A 236 -9.21 9.80 22.20
N ASP A 237 -8.91 10.94 22.79
CA ASP A 237 -7.56 11.51 22.77
C ASP A 237 -6.65 10.71 23.70
N TYR A 238 -5.50 10.29 23.17
CA TYR A 238 -4.49 9.56 23.94
C TYR A 238 -3.08 10.03 23.54
N MET A 239 -2.41 10.77 24.43
CA MET A 239 -1.10 11.35 24.16
C MET A 239 0.02 10.55 24.82
N MET A 240 1.02 10.18 24.03
CA MET A 240 2.29 9.67 24.47
C MET A 240 3.36 10.76 24.46
N SER A 241 4.34 10.68 25.38
CA SER A 241 5.54 11.47 25.29
C SER A 241 6.36 11.08 24.05
N ARG A 242 7.21 11.97 23.55
CA ARG A 242 8.10 11.68 22.39
C ARG A 242 8.93 10.40 22.58
N ASP A 243 9.38 10.11 23.81
CA ASP A 243 10.14 8.90 24.10
C ASP A 243 9.26 7.64 24.05
N GLU A 244 8.03 7.72 24.53
CA GLU A 244 7.07 6.63 24.45
C GLU A 244 6.70 6.33 22.99
N VAL A 245 6.41 7.35 22.16
CA VAL A 245 6.14 7.19 20.72
C VAL A 245 7.31 6.49 20.03
N ARG A 246 8.55 6.95 20.29
CA ARG A 246 9.75 6.31 19.71
C ARG A 246 9.89 4.84 20.12
N ARG A 247 9.58 4.51 21.36
CA ARG A 247 9.63 3.12 21.87
C ARG A 247 8.50 2.28 21.31
N TYR A 248 7.33 2.85 21.11
CA TYR A 248 6.18 2.22 20.50
C TYR A 248 6.45 1.87 19.02
N ARG A 249 6.89 2.82 18.21
CA ARG A 249 7.27 2.61 16.79
C ARG A 249 8.33 1.50 16.61
N ARG A 250 9.24 1.35 17.59
CA ARG A 250 10.23 0.26 17.61
C ARG A 250 9.73 -1.06 18.20
N GLY A 251 8.46 -1.15 18.55
CA GLY A 251 7.89 -2.33 19.19
C GLY A 251 8.38 -2.60 20.62
N TRP A 252 9.06 -1.64 21.25
CA TRP A 252 9.59 -1.77 22.61
C TRP A 252 8.60 -1.38 23.71
N LEU A 253 7.58 -0.63 23.36
CA LEU A 253 6.51 -0.24 24.25
C LEU A 253 5.21 -0.86 23.74
N ARG A 254 4.55 -1.64 24.57
CA ARG A 254 3.20 -2.12 24.27
C ARG A 254 2.21 -0.97 24.41
N VAL A 255 1.14 -0.99 23.61
CA VAL A 255 0.01 -0.09 23.83
C VAL A 255 -0.40 -0.22 25.30
N PRO A 256 -0.39 0.86 26.10
CA PRO A 256 -0.72 0.80 27.51
C PRO A 256 -2.11 0.22 27.73
N LYS A 257 -2.25 -0.56 28.80
CA LYS A 257 -3.55 -1.11 29.17
C LYS A 257 -4.54 0.05 29.41
N GLY A 258 -5.64 0.07 28.67
CA GLY A 258 -6.62 1.15 28.70
C GLY A 258 -6.40 2.22 27.61
N SER A 259 -5.39 2.08 26.73
CA SER A 259 -5.32 2.87 25.51
C SER A 259 -6.48 2.49 24.58
N PRO A 260 -7.11 3.47 23.90
CA PRO A 260 -8.13 3.20 22.89
C PRO A 260 -7.56 2.54 21.61
N GLY A 261 -6.23 2.52 21.47
CA GLY A 261 -5.54 2.04 20.26
C GLY A 261 -4.97 3.20 19.44
N SER A 262 -5.69 4.30 19.31
CA SER A 262 -5.19 5.55 18.70
C SER A 262 -4.18 6.25 19.61
N ILE A 263 -3.28 7.04 18.99
CA ILE A 263 -2.27 7.86 19.65
C ILE A 263 -2.34 9.25 19.01
N GLY A 264 -2.66 10.28 19.76
CA GLY A 264 -2.86 11.62 19.26
C GLY A 264 -4.18 12.23 19.71
N ARG A 265 -4.72 13.15 18.91
CA ARG A 265 -5.96 13.90 19.22
C ARG A 265 -7.01 13.78 18.12
N PRO A 266 -7.57 12.60 17.89
CA PRO A 266 -8.58 12.38 16.85
C PRO A 266 -9.82 13.27 17.01
N ARG A 267 -10.14 13.71 18.24
CA ARG A 267 -11.29 14.61 18.48
C ARG A 267 -11.16 16.00 17.83
N LEU A 268 -9.95 16.39 17.45
CA LEU A 268 -9.70 17.65 16.73
C LEU A 268 -9.82 17.50 15.21
N ALA A 269 -10.10 16.30 14.74
CA ALA A 269 -10.24 16.01 13.31
C ALA A 269 -11.49 16.64 12.70
N SER A 270 -11.39 16.98 11.41
CA SER A 270 -12.53 17.45 10.62
C SER A 270 -12.34 17.11 9.13
N ALA A 271 -13.44 16.96 8.39
CA ALA A 271 -13.41 16.74 6.95
C ALA A 271 -12.71 17.89 6.19
N ALA A 272 -12.93 19.14 6.61
CA ALA A 272 -12.27 20.30 6.01
C ALA A 272 -10.74 20.27 6.19
N LYS A 273 -10.26 19.83 7.35
CA LYS A 273 -8.83 19.59 7.59
C LYS A 273 -8.32 18.42 6.74
N GLY A 274 -9.10 17.37 6.63
CA GLY A 274 -8.79 16.21 5.79
C GLY A 274 -8.61 16.57 4.32
N GLU A 275 -9.47 17.44 3.77
CA GLU A 275 -9.34 17.95 2.41
C GLU A 275 -8.02 18.72 2.22
N LEU A 276 -7.64 19.60 3.14
CA LEU A 276 -6.39 20.36 3.07
C LEU A 276 -5.15 19.44 3.16
N ILE A 277 -5.19 18.45 4.06
CA ILE A 277 -4.13 17.47 4.21
C ILE A 277 -4.00 16.64 2.93
N TYR A 278 -5.11 16.12 2.41
CA TYR A 278 -5.16 15.30 1.19
C TYR A 278 -4.60 16.05 -0.02
N GLU A 279 -5.04 17.29 -0.26
CA GLU A 279 -4.55 18.09 -1.37
C GLU A 279 -3.06 18.45 -1.23
N ARG A 280 -2.57 18.64 0.00
CA ARG A 280 -1.14 18.85 0.26
C ARG A 280 -0.31 17.61 -0.10
N ILE A 281 -0.74 16.42 0.31
CA ILE A 281 -0.11 15.14 -0.06
C ILE A 281 -0.12 14.97 -1.58
N ARG A 282 -1.30 15.11 -2.20
CA ARG A 282 -1.48 14.94 -3.64
C ARG A 282 -0.59 15.90 -4.44
N SER A 283 -0.58 17.19 -4.09
CA SER A 283 0.26 18.20 -4.74
C SER A 283 1.74 17.86 -4.63
N ARG A 284 2.20 17.43 -3.45
CA ARG A 284 3.59 17.03 -3.23
C ARG A 284 4.01 15.85 -4.11
N ILE A 285 3.17 14.82 -4.20
CA ILE A 285 3.44 13.65 -5.05
C ILE A 285 3.38 14.04 -6.53
N ARG A 286 2.38 14.81 -6.93
CA ARG A 286 2.26 15.33 -8.29
C ARG A 286 3.55 16.03 -8.74
N GLU A 287 4.03 16.96 -7.95
CA GLU A 287 5.25 17.73 -8.27
C GLU A 287 6.49 16.85 -8.36
N ARG A 288 6.71 15.97 -7.36
CA ARG A 288 7.95 15.19 -7.23
C ARG A 288 8.03 13.98 -8.17
N VAL A 289 6.88 13.39 -8.52
CA VAL A 289 6.84 12.10 -9.21
C VAL A 289 6.35 12.24 -10.66
N PHE A 290 5.40 13.14 -10.90
CA PHE A 290 4.74 13.21 -12.20
C PHE A 290 5.15 14.42 -13.05
N VAL A 291 5.51 15.53 -12.43
CA VAL A 291 5.81 16.79 -13.13
C VAL A 291 7.31 17.09 -13.12
N ALA A 292 8.06 16.68 -12.09
CA ALA A 292 9.50 16.89 -12.05
C ALA A 292 10.19 16.17 -13.24
N PRO A 293 11.17 16.81 -13.89
CA PRO A 293 12.02 16.11 -14.85
C PRO A 293 12.70 14.94 -14.14
N PRO A 294 12.99 13.81 -14.83
CA PRO A 294 13.78 12.75 -14.25
C PRO A 294 15.11 13.34 -13.77
N PRO A 295 15.63 12.94 -12.60
CA PRO A 295 16.96 13.34 -12.20
C PRO A 295 17.93 12.93 -13.30
N ASP A 296 18.83 13.84 -13.65
CA ASP A 296 19.91 13.56 -14.60
C ASP A 296 20.61 12.29 -14.14
N ASP A 297 20.74 11.32 -15.03
CA ASP A 297 21.55 10.13 -14.79
C ASP A 297 22.98 10.62 -14.55
N GLU A 298 23.39 10.77 -13.31
CA GLU A 298 24.80 10.96 -12.98
C GLU A 298 25.54 9.69 -13.44
N SER A 299 26.20 9.84 -14.57
CA SER A 299 27.07 8.88 -15.24
C SER A 299 28.29 8.48 -14.39
#